data_e5cf98f16b9befff18255e9b0d30d06d
#
_entry.id   e5cf98f16b9befff18255e9b0d30d06d
#
_cell.length_a   1.000
_cell.length_b   1.000
_cell.length_c   1.000
_cell.angle_alpha   90.00
_cell.angle_beta   90.00
_cell.angle_gamma   90.00
#
_symmetry.space_group_name_H-M   'P 1'
#
loop_
_entity.id
_entity.type
_entity.pdbx_description
1 polymer ?
#
loop_
_entity_poly.entity_id
_entity_poly.type
_entity_poly.pdbx_seq_one_letter_code
_entity_poly.pdbx_strand_id
1 'polypeptide(L)'
;MGALCEQVIERTYEVLISGNRDAAGEILQKDAAIDLKEREIESMCLKLLLQQQPVAGDLRQISAALKMITDMERIGDQAADIAEIIKTAGLKMPVMEISLGEMAKATMRMVTESIDSFVKQDLRIARKVIADDDIVDRLFLHVRDQLSHGMLDNLATREQMMDLFMIAKYYERIGDHATNIAEWVEFSITGQHRGEK
;
A
#
# COMPACT_ATOMS: atom_id res chain seq x y z
N MET A 1 1.14 -13.63 -2.53
CA MET A 1 0.68 -12.44 -1.81
C MET A 1 1.08 -11.18 -2.56
N GLY A 2 2.35 -10.90 -2.84
CA GLY A 2 2.80 -9.69 -3.53
C GLY A 2 2.01 -9.35 -4.80
N ALA A 3 1.90 -10.29 -5.74
CA ALA A 3 1.10 -10.08 -6.95
C ALA A 3 -0.39 -9.76 -6.70
N LEU A 4 -0.96 -10.19 -5.57
CA LEU A 4 -2.33 -9.80 -5.17
C LEU A 4 -2.37 -8.35 -4.70
N CYS A 5 -1.38 -7.91 -3.92
CA CYS A 5 -1.27 -6.50 -3.50
C CYS A 5 -1.11 -5.58 -4.71
N GLU A 6 -0.25 -5.92 -5.67
CA GLU A 6 -0.09 -5.16 -6.91
C GLU A 6 -1.41 -5.06 -7.69
N GLN A 7 -2.08 -6.20 -7.89
CA GLN A 7 -3.36 -6.24 -8.61
C GLN A 7 -4.47 -5.45 -7.92
N VAL A 8 -4.55 -5.49 -6.59
CA VAL A 8 -5.60 -4.77 -5.87
C VAL A 8 -5.41 -3.26 -5.95
N ILE A 9 -4.16 -2.78 -5.86
CA ILE A 9 -3.85 -1.35 -5.97
C ILE A 9 -4.06 -0.85 -7.40
N GLU A 10 -3.60 -1.60 -8.41
CA GLU A 10 -3.85 -1.27 -9.81
C GLU A 10 -5.34 -1.16 -10.09
N ARG A 11 -6.11 -2.14 -9.63
CA ARG A 11 -7.57 -2.14 -9.80
C ARG A 11 -8.23 -0.98 -9.06
N THR A 12 -7.75 -0.63 -7.86
CA THR A 12 -8.24 0.52 -7.11
C THR A 12 -8.04 1.82 -7.89
N TYR A 13 -6.87 2.00 -8.50
CA TYR A 13 -6.60 3.14 -9.38
C TYR A 13 -7.53 3.19 -10.60
N GLU A 14 -7.70 2.06 -11.31
CA GLU A 14 -8.60 1.99 -12.47
C GLU A 14 -10.04 2.34 -12.11
N VAL A 15 -10.53 1.81 -10.99
CA VAL A 15 -11.89 2.06 -10.49
C VAL A 15 -12.06 3.52 -10.08
N LEU A 16 -11.05 4.11 -9.44
CA LEU A 16 -11.04 5.52 -9.06
C LEU A 16 -11.15 6.43 -10.30
N ILE A 17 -10.37 6.15 -11.35
CA ILE A 17 -10.35 6.98 -12.56
C ILE A 17 -11.62 6.77 -13.42
N SER A 18 -12.12 5.54 -13.52
CA SER A 18 -13.29 5.22 -14.33
C SER A 18 -14.63 5.55 -13.63
N GLY A 19 -14.63 5.65 -12.29
CA GLY A 19 -15.84 5.78 -11.49
C GLY A 19 -16.77 4.54 -11.54
N ASN A 20 -16.25 3.39 -11.99
CA ASN A 20 -17.00 2.15 -12.13
C ASN A 20 -17.20 1.47 -10.77
N ARG A 21 -18.34 1.73 -10.14
CA ARG A 21 -18.70 1.21 -8.81
C ARG A 21 -18.86 -0.31 -8.76
N ASP A 22 -19.31 -0.92 -9.85
CA ASP A 22 -19.53 -2.37 -9.90
C ASP A 22 -18.18 -3.11 -9.82
N ALA A 23 -17.15 -2.56 -10.43
CA ALA A 23 -15.81 -3.09 -10.37
C ALA A 23 -15.14 -2.98 -8.98
N ALA A 24 -15.63 -2.10 -8.11
CA ALA A 24 -15.12 -2.00 -6.73
C ALA A 24 -15.37 -3.28 -5.92
N GLY A 25 -16.43 -4.04 -6.24
CA GLY A 25 -16.71 -5.32 -5.59
C GLY A 25 -15.65 -6.40 -5.82
N GLU A 26 -14.90 -6.34 -6.93
CA GLU A 26 -13.81 -7.27 -7.22
C GLU A 26 -12.61 -7.06 -6.28
N ILE A 27 -12.39 -5.83 -5.83
CA ILE A 27 -11.30 -5.46 -4.91
C ILE A 27 -11.52 -6.11 -3.56
N LEU A 28 -12.76 -6.06 -3.04
CA LEU A 28 -13.13 -6.68 -1.76
C LEU A 28 -12.94 -8.20 -1.75
N GLN A 29 -13.15 -8.87 -2.90
CA GLN A 29 -12.89 -10.30 -3.01
C GLN A 29 -11.39 -10.64 -3.02
N LYS A 30 -10.56 -9.76 -3.61
CA LYS A 30 -9.11 -9.94 -3.64
C LYS A 30 -8.47 -9.71 -2.28
N ASP A 31 -9.03 -8.83 -1.48
CA ASP A 31 -8.62 -8.58 -0.10
C ASP A 31 -8.72 -9.86 0.75
N ALA A 32 -9.84 -10.56 0.73
CA ALA A 32 -10.00 -11.85 1.39
C ALA A 32 -8.96 -12.92 0.92
N ALA A 33 -8.49 -12.83 -0.33
CA ALA A 33 -7.43 -13.70 -0.83
C ALA A 33 -6.05 -13.31 -0.28
N ILE A 34 -5.82 -12.03 0.01
CA ILE A 34 -4.60 -11.54 0.67
C ILE A 34 -4.53 -12.07 2.09
N ASP A 35 -5.61 -11.97 2.87
CA ASP A 35 -5.74 -12.50 4.23
C ASP A 35 -5.42 -14.01 4.30
N LEU A 36 -5.99 -14.75 3.34
CA LEU A 36 -5.70 -16.19 3.28
C LEU A 36 -4.22 -16.45 3.04
N LYS A 37 -3.58 -15.66 2.17
CA LYS A 37 -2.13 -15.79 1.88
C LYS A 37 -1.27 -15.39 3.07
N GLU A 38 -1.66 -14.39 3.85
CA GLU A 38 -0.98 -14.03 5.10
C GLU A 38 -0.91 -15.26 6.02
N ARG A 39 -2.06 -15.88 6.33
CA ARG A 39 -2.15 -17.06 7.21
C ARG A 39 -1.37 -18.27 6.68
N GLU A 40 -1.40 -18.49 5.36
CA GLU A 40 -0.62 -19.57 4.74
C GLU A 40 0.89 -19.35 4.91
N ILE A 41 1.38 -18.12 4.66
CA ILE A 41 2.81 -17.78 4.77
C ILE A 41 3.25 -17.81 6.24
N GLU A 42 2.43 -17.25 7.16
CA GLU A 42 2.69 -17.32 8.60
C GLU A 42 2.87 -18.78 9.05
N SER A 43 1.93 -19.66 8.68
CA SER A 43 2.02 -21.09 8.99
C SER A 43 3.28 -21.75 8.44
N MET A 44 3.71 -21.37 7.21
CA MET A 44 4.96 -21.89 6.63
C MET A 44 6.18 -21.37 7.39
N CYS A 45 6.23 -20.10 7.75
CA CYS A 45 7.32 -19.52 8.53
C CYS A 45 7.47 -20.21 9.88
N LEU A 46 6.35 -20.40 10.60
CA LEU A 46 6.34 -21.11 11.89
C LEU A 46 6.82 -22.57 11.78
N LYS A 47 6.42 -23.28 10.71
CA LYS A 47 6.93 -24.65 10.45
C LYS A 47 8.43 -24.66 10.21
N LEU A 48 8.97 -23.70 9.44
CA LEU A 48 10.41 -23.59 9.20
C LEU A 48 11.17 -23.35 10.50
N LEU A 49 10.68 -22.46 11.37
CA LEU A 49 11.29 -22.20 12.68
C LEU A 49 11.32 -23.45 13.57
N LEU A 50 10.23 -24.23 13.58
CA LEU A 50 10.10 -25.41 14.44
C LEU A 50 10.91 -26.63 13.92
N GLN A 51 11.00 -26.81 12.60
CA GLN A 51 11.51 -28.05 12.01
C GLN A 51 12.96 -27.97 11.56
N GLN A 52 13.46 -26.78 11.18
CA GLN A 52 14.76 -26.67 10.50
C GLN A 52 15.86 -25.99 11.33
N GLN A 53 15.56 -25.50 12.55
CA GLN A 53 16.53 -24.77 13.40
C GLN A 53 17.36 -23.76 12.58
N PRO A 54 16.71 -22.75 11.97
CA PRO A 54 17.37 -21.87 11.02
C PRO A 54 18.53 -21.09 11.68
N VAL A 55 19.63 -20.94 10.98
CA VAL A 55 20.78 -20.15 11.42
C VAL A 55 20.53 -18.65 11.21
N ALA A 56 21.41 -17.81 11.79
CA ALA A 56 21.22 -16.37 11.89
C ALA A 56 20.68 -15.67 10.62
N GLY A 57 21.17 -16.01 9.44
CA GLY A 57 20.70 -15.46 8.16
C GLY A 57 19.27 -15.83 7.82
N ASP A 58 18.97 -17.14 7.90
CA ASP A 58 17.64 -17.68 7.61
C ASP A 58 16.60 -17.18 8.63
N LEU A 59 17.01 -17.10 9.91
CA LEU A 59 16.15 -16.56 10.96
C LEU A 59 15.76 -15.10 10.69
N ARG A 60 16.69 -14.26 10.20
CA ARG A 60 16.39 -12.88 9.81
C ARG A 60 15.41 -12.81 8.65
N GLN A 61 15.59 -13.64 7.61
CA GLN A 61 14.68 -13.69 6.47
C GLN A 61 13.26 -14.11 6.89
N ILE A 62 13.14 -15.15 7.71
CA ILE A 62 11.83 -15.60 8.22
C ILE A 62 11.19 -14.51 9.09
N SER A 63 11.97 -13.86 9.97
CA SER A 63 11.48 -12.76 10.82
C SER A 63 10.99 -11.57 9.97
N ALA A 64 11.77 -11.16 8.96
CA ALA A 64 11.37 -10.12 8.03
C ALA A 64 10.09 -10.50 7.27
N ALA A 65 10.01 -11.74 6.73
CA ALA A 65 8.84 -12.22 6.03
C ALA A 65 7.56 -12.16 6.89
N LEU A 66 7.64 -12.58 8.16
CA LEU A 66 6.51 -12.50 9.11
C LEU A 66 6.01 -11.07 9.33
N LYS A 67 6.90 -10.09 9.30
CA LYS A 67 6.53 -8.68 9.42
C LYS A 67 5.96 -8.13 8.12
N MET A 68 6.60 -8.45 7.00
CA MET A 68 6.18 -7.99 5.68
C MET A 68 4.77 -8.47 5.32
N ILE A 69 4.38 -9.71 5.67
CA ILE A 69 3.04 -10.21 5.33
C ILE A 69 1.95 -9.42 6.06
N THR A 70 2.21 -8.93 7.27
CA THR A 70 1.28 -8.06 8.00
C THR A 70 1.13 -6.71 7.30
N ASP A 71 2.25 -6.09 6.86
CA ASP A 71 2.17 -4.85 6.07
C ASP A 71 1.46 -5.08 4.72
N MET A 72 1.63 -6.24 4.07
CA MET A 72 0.93 -6.61 2.84
C MET A 72 -0.58 -6.81 3.07
N GLU A 73 -0.99 -7.38 4.19
CA GLU A 73 -2.42 -7.48 4.57
C GLU A 73 -3.00 -6.07 4.77
N ARG A 74 -2.30 -5.18 5.48
CA ARG A 74 -2.72 -3.78 5.62
C ARG A 74 -2.86 -3.04 4.29
N ILE A 75 -2.02 -3.33 3.31
CA ILE A 75 -2.16 -2.79 1.95
C ILE A 75 -3.48 -3.26 1.32
N GLY A 76 -3.85 -4.53 1.49
CA GLY A 76 -5.15 -5.07 1.07
C GLY A 76 -6.32 -4.34 1.74
N ASP A 77 -6.32 -4.26 3.07
CA ASP A 77 -7.30 -3.53 3.87
C ASP A 77 -7.52 -2.10 3.36
N GLN A 78 -6.43 -1.33 3.17
CA GLN A 78 -6.52 0.06 2.72
C GLN A 78 -7.10 0.16 1.29
N ALA A 79 -6.76 -0.77 0.41
CA ALA A 79 -7.32 -0.83 -0.93
C ALA A 79 -8.82 -1.18 -0.91
N ALA A 80 -9.25 -2.07 -0.01
CA ALA A 80 -10.65 -2.39 0.23
C ALA A 80 -11.42 -1.16 0.76
N ASP A 81 -10.85 -0.42 1.70
CA ASP A 81 -11.42 0.84 2.22
C ASP A 81 -11.63 1.88 1.09
N ILE A 82 -10.64 2.05 0.21
CA ILE A 82 -10.78 2.92 -0.98
C ILE A 82 -11.92 2.44 -1.87
N ALA A 83 -12.00 1.14 -2.13
CA ALA A 83 -13.05 0.55 -2.96
C ALA A 83 -14.46 0.76 -2.35
N GLU A 84 -14.60 0.66 -1.03
CA GLU A 84 -15.86 0.90 -0.33
C GLU A 84 -16.30 2.36 -0.47
N ILE A 85 -15.38 3.32 -0.31
CA ILE A 85 -15.67 4.73 -0.54
C ILE A 85 -16.12 4.97 -1.98
N ILE A 86 -15.41 4.48 -2.98
CA ILE A 86 -15.79 4.65 -4.39
C ILE A 86 -17.17 4.07 -4.67
N LYS A 87 -17.48 2.91 -4.07
CA LYS A 87 -18.78 2.24 -4.22
C LYS A 87 -19.92 3.05 -3.62
N THR A 88 -19.72 3.70 -2.48
CA THR A 88 -20.75 4.43 -1.73
C THR A 88 -20.85 5.89 -2.11
N ALA A 89 -19.74 6.58 -2.34
CA ALA A 89 -19.62 8.05 -2.46
C ALA A 89 -20.12 8.48 -3.81
N GLY A 90 -20.70 8.30 -4.66
CA GLY A 90 -21.17 8.97 -5.89
C GLY A 90 -20.21 9.97 -6.51
N LEU A 91 -18.91 9.68 -6.47
CA LEU A 91 -17.87 10.59 -6.93
C LEU A 91 -18.14 11.04 -8.38
N LYS A 92 -18.37 12.35 -8.56
CA LYS A 92 -18.63 12.99 -9.87
C LYS A 92 -17.54 13.97 -10.24
N MET A 93 -16.60 14.22 -9.32
CA MET A 93 -15.50 15.14 -9.59
C MET A 93 -14.46 14.48 -10.52
N PRO A 94 -13.86 15.27 -11.42
CA PRO A 94 -12.76 14.79 -12.23
C PRO A 94 -11.51 14.59 -11.34
N VAL A 95 -11.34 13.38 -10.85
CA VAL A 95 -10.19 12.94 -10.03
C VAL A 95 -8.86 13.28 -10.71
N MET A 96 -8.88 13.42 -12.05
CA MET A 96 -7.71 13.81 -12.85
C MET A 96 -7.33 15.30 -12.72
N GLU A 97 -8.20 16.15 -12.21
CA GLU A 97 -7.88 17.58 -11.97
C GLU A 97 -7.15 17.81 -10.66
N ILE A 98 -7.13 16.79 -9.80
CA ILE A 98 -6.36 16.78 -8.56
C ILE A 98 -5.22 15.76 -8.66
N SER A 99 -4.12 16.01 -7.94
CA SER A 99 -2.93 15.16 -7.97
C SER A 99 -3.11 13.76 -7.36
N LEU A 100 -4.36 13.35 -7.09
CA LEU A 100 -4.68 12.04 -6.52
C LEU A 100 -4.29 10.88 -7.43
N GLY A 101 -4.45 11.04 -8.76
CA GLY A 101 -4.01 10.04 -9.73
C GLY A 101 -2.49 9.88 -9.79
N GLU A 102 -1.73 10.96 -9.59
CA GLU A 102 -0.27 10.91 -9.49
C GLU A 102 0.17 10.21 -8.21
N MET A 103 -0.50 10.52 -7.10
CA MET A 103 -0.27 9.90 -5.80
C MET A 103 -0.51 8.39 -5.85
N ALA A 104 -1.64 7.96 -6.40
CA ALA A 104 -1.97 6.53 -6.56
C ALA A 104 -0.89 5.78 -7.37
N LYS A 105 -0.41 6.37 -8.47
CA LYS A 105 0.69 5.79 -9.28
C LYS A 105 2.00 5.72 -8.51
N ALA A 106 2.34 6.75 -7.74
CA ALA A 106 3.55 6.75 -6.92
C ALA A 106 3.50 5.65 -5.87
N THR A 107 2.38 5.53 -5.16
CA THR A 107 2.14 4.50 -4.14
C THR A 107 2.19 3.09 -4.75
N MET A 108 1.52 2.86 -5.89
CA MET A 108 1.57 1.58 -6.60
C MET A 108 3.01 1.17 -6.96
N ARG A 109 3.81 2.12 -7.45
CA ARG A 109 5.23 1.85 -7.74
C ARG A 109 6.02 1.51 -6.49
N MET A 110 5.80 2.18 -5.35
CA MET A 110 6.47 1.86 -4.09
C MET A 110 6.16 0.44 -3.63
N VAL A 111 4.90 0.00 -3.73
CA VAL A 111 4.51 -1.38 -3.36
C VAL A 111 5.20 -2.40 -4.26
N THR A 112 5.14 -2.23 -5.58
CA THR A 112 5.82 -3.14 -6.52
C THR A 112 7.32 -3.20 -6.26
N GLU A 113 7.98 -2.05 -6.10
CA GLU A 113 9.43 -2.00 -5.87
C GLU A 113 9.80 -2.56 -4.47
N SER A 114 8.96 -2.42 -3.44
CA SER A 114 9.22 -3.01 -2.12
C SER A 114 9.21 -4.54 -2.18
N ILE A 115 8.23 -5.13 -2.87
CA ILE A 115 8.13 -6.57 -3.10
C ILE A 115 9.32 -7.07 -3.94
N ASP A 116 9.63 -6.36 -5.02
CA ASP A 116 10.77 -6.65 -5.90
C ASP A 116 12.11 -6.64 -5.15
N SER A 117 12.28 -5.69 -4.22
CA SER A 117 13.49 -5.58 -3.40
C SER A 117 13.71 -6.84 -2.55
N PHE A 118 12.64 -7.41 -2.01
CA PHE A 118 12.69 -8.67 -1.25
C PHE A 118 13.03 -9.86 -2.15
N VAL A 119 12.33 -10.02 -3.27
CA VAL A 119 12.52 -11.13 -4.20
C VAL A 119 13.93 -11.13 -4.80
N LYS A 120 14.45 -9.95 -5.14
CA LYS A 120 15.78 -9.77 -5.74
C LYS A 120 16.90 -9.66 -4.70
N GLN A 121 16.57 -9.56 -3.41
CA GLN A 121 17.53 -9.23 -2.33
C GLN A 121 18.38 -7.99 -2.67
N ASP A 122 17.73 -6.96 -3.24
CA ASP A 122 18.41 -5.75 -3.71
C ASP A 122 18.18 -4.58 -2.75
N LEU A 123 19.22 -4.31 -1.96
CA LEU A 123 19.26 -3.21 -0.99
C LEU A 123 19.06 -1.82 -1.62
N ARG A 124 19.47 -1.63 -2.89
CA ARG A 124 19.35 -0.33 -3.57
C ARG A 124 17.89 -0.03 -3.87
N ILE A 125 17.12 -1.06 -4.28
CA ILE A 125 15.68 -0.92 -4.52
C ILE A 125 14.98 -0.62 -3.20
N ALA A 126 15.28 -1.36 -2.13
CA ALA A 126 14.69 -1.11 -0.80
C ALA A 126 14.94 0.33 -0.33
N ARG A 127 16.18 0.80 -0.39
CA ARG A 127 16.53 2.19 -0.01
C ARG A 127 15.88 3.26 -0.88
N LYS A 128 15.67 2.96 -2.16
CA LYS A 128 14.94 3.84 -3.07
C LYS A 128 13.48 3.97 -2.64
N VAL A 129 12.79 2.86 -2.34
CA VAL A 129 11.40 2.89 -1.85
C VAL A 129 11.28 3.73 -0.59
N ILE A 130 12.19 3.55 0.37
CA ILE A 130 12.23 4.35 1.60
C ILE A 130 12.41 5.86 1.32
N ALA A 131 13.17 6.23 0.30
CA ALA A 131 13.34 7.62 -0.10
C ALA A 131 12.16 8.18 -0.91
N ASP A 132 11.45 7.32 -1.64
CA ASP A 132 10.28 7.70 -2.44
C ASP A 132 9.05 8.03 -1.57
N ASP A 133 9.04 7.65 -0.31
CA ASP A 133 8.02 7.99 0.70
C ASP A 133 7.77 9.51 0.77
N ASP A 134 8.84 10.31 0.81
CA ASP A 134 8.76 11.77 0.75
C ASP A 134 7.99 12.30 -0.48
N ILE A 135 7.92 11.53 -1.57
CA ILE A 135 7.18 11.91 -2.78
C ILE A 135 5.69 11.74 -2.53
N VAL A 136 5.27 10.63 -1.94
CA VAL A 136 3.87 10.35 -1.61
C VAL A 136 3.36 11.34 -0.57
N ASP A 137 4.15 11.64 0.44
CA ASP A 137 3.85 12.65 1.46
C ASP A 137 3.60 14.04 0.87
N ARG A 138 4.47 14.49 -0.03
CA ARG A 138 4.28 15.77 -0.73
C ARG A 138 3.03 15.78 -1.60
N LEU A 139 2.75 14.68 -2.29
CA LEU A 139 1.52 14.56 -3.10
C LEU A 139 0.28 14.56 -2.22
N PHE A 140 0.31 13.90 -1.06
CA PHE A 140 -0.78 13.95 -0.09
C PHE A 140 -1.06 15.39 0.38
N LEU A 141 -0.02 16.13 0.77
CA LEU A 141 -0.16 17.52 1.17
C LEU A 141 -0.74 18.39 0.04
N HIS A 142 -0.32 18.13 -1.20
CA HIS A 142 -0.81 18.85 -2.36
C HIS A 142 -2.29 18.55 -2.66
N VAL A 143 -2.69 17.27 -2.63
CA VAL A 143 -4.10 16.85 -2.76
C VAL A 143 -4.96 17.49 -1.65
N ARG A 144 -4.50 17.45 -0.40
CA ARG A 144 -5.19 18.08 0.74
C ARG A 144 -5.43 19.57 0.47
N ASP A 145 -4.43 20.30 -0.02
CA ASP A 145 -4.52 21.72 -0.34
C ASP A 145 -5.52 21.99 -1.48
N GLN A 146 -5.46 21.21 -2.56
CA GLN A 146 -6.40 21.30 -3.67
C GLN A 146 -7.85 21.10 -3.24
N LEU A 147 -8.10 20.06 -2.39
CA LEU A 147 -9.43 19.77 -1.88
C LEU A 147 -9.92 20.83 -0.89
N SER A 148 -9.05 21.38 -0.04
CA SER A 148 -9.43 22.41 0.93
C SER A 148 -9.89 23.71 0.26
N HIS A 149 -9.26 24.12 -0.83
CA HIS A 149 -9.69 25.28 -1.63
C HIS A 149 -11.05 25.02 -2.28
N GLY A 150 -11.25 23.86 -2.89
CA GLY A 150 -12.52 23.50 -3.51
C GLY A 150 -13.70 23.44 -2.53
N MET A 151 -13.47 23.07 -1.25
CA MET A 151 -14.50 23.05 -0.21
C MET A 151 -15.10 24.43 0.08
N LEU A 152 -14.38 25.51 -0.19
CA LEU A 152 -14.84 26.88 0.04
C LEU A 152 -15.85 27.32 -1.03
N ASP A 153 -15.77 26.77 -2.22
CA ASP A 153 -16.49 27.24 -3.40
C ASP A 153 -17.88 26.62 -3.58
N ASN A 154 -18.10 25.39 -3.06
CA ASN A 154 -19.37 24.69 -3.29
C ASN A 154 -19.75 23.72 -2.16
N LEU A 155 -20.86 24.03 -1.48
CA LEU A 155 -21.43 23.18 -0.40
C LEU A 155 -21.84 21.77 -0.86
N ALA A 156 -22.34 21.64 -2.09
CA ALA A 156 -22.83 20.36 -2.62
C ALA A 156 -21.71 19.35 -2.93
N THR A 157 -20.46 19.81 -3.01
CA THR A 157 -19.29 18.95 -3.30
C THR A 157 -18.47 18.63 -2.05
N ARG A 158 -18.81 19.16 -0.90
CA ARG A 158 -18.02 18.97 0.35
C ARG A 158 -17.91 17.50 0.76
N GLU A 159 -19.00 16.75 0.70
CA GLU A 159 -18.98 15.31 1.02
C GLU A 159 -18.03 14.57 0.10
N GLN A 160 -18.10 14.81 -1.21
CA GLN A 160 -17.21 14.20 -2.19
C GLN A 160 -15.73 14.58 -1.97
N MET A 161 -15.46 15.81 -1.52
CA MET A 161 -14.10 16.23 -1.18
C MET A 161 -13.57 15.55 0.07
N MET A 162 -14.43 15.31 1.06
CA MET A 162 -14.09 14.51 2.23
C MET A 162 -13.77 13.06 1.85
N ASP A 163 -14.56 12.46 0.97
CA ASP A 163 -14.34 11.11 0.47
C ASP A 163 -13.01 11.02 -0.30
N LEU A 164 -12.72 11.99 -1.17
CA LEU A 164 -11.46 12.07 -1.91
C LEU A 164 -10.26 12.28 -0.97
N PHE A 165 -10.43 13.07 0.10
CA PHE A 165 -9.40 13.23 1.13
C PHE A 165 -9.11 11.92 1.87
N MET A 166 -10.16 11.16 2.21
CA MET A 166 -10.00 9.84 2.83
C MET A 166 -9.29 8.87 1.90
N ILE A 167 -9.64 8.84 0.60
CA ILE A 167 -8.93 8.04 -0.41
C ILE A 167 -7.45 8.42 -0.47
N ALA A 168 -7.13 9.73 -0.48
CA ALA A 168 -5.74 10.18 -0.43
C ALA A 168 -5.01 9.70 0.83
N LYS A 169 -5.68 9.74 2.00
CA LYS A 169 -5.09 9.25 3.25
C LYS A 169 -4.83 7.73 3.22
N TYR A 170 -5.70 6.95 2.58
CA TYR A 170 -5.45 5.52 2.40
C TYR A 170 -4.28 5.24 1.45
N TYR A 171 -4.12 6.00 0.38
CA TYR A 171 -2.93 5.87 -0.48
C TYR A 171 -1.63 6.23 0.25
N GLU A 172 -1.63 7.26 1.08
CA GLU A 172 -0.47 7.59 1.92
C GLU A 172 -0.14 6.44 2.88
N ARG A 173 -1.14 5.85 3.56
CA ARG A 173 -0.93 4.70 4.44
C ARG A 173 -0.42 3.46 3.71
N ILE A 174 -0.84 3.24 2.46
CA ILE A 174 -0.29 2.18 1.62
C ILE A 174 1.20 2.46 1.33
N GLY A 175 1.59 3.71 1.10
CA GLY A 175 2.98 4.14 0.97
C GLY A 175 3.79 3.84 2.23
N ASP A 176 3.28 4.21 3.42
CA ASP A 176 3.87 3.88 4.72
C ASP A 176 4.14 2.37 4.85
N HIS A 177 3.16 1.51 4.51
CA HIS A 177 3.33 0.07 4.56
C HIS A 177 4.37 -0.45 3.55
N ALA A 178 4.43 0.13 2.36
CA ALA A 178 5.48 -0.20 1.38
C ALA A 178 6.89 0.17 1.91
N THR A 179 7.00 1.30 2.60
CA THR A 179 8.23 1.73 3.28
C THR A 179 8.61 0.75 4.38
N ASN A 180 7.67 0.32 5.23
CA ASN A 180 7.90 -0.70 6.24
C ASN A 180 8.43 -2.01 5.62
N ILE A 181 7.81 -2.48 4.52
CA ILE A 181 8.27 -3.67 3.80
C ILE A 181 9.74 -3.49 3.37
N ALA A 182 10.08 -2.34 2.78
CA ALA A 182 11.45 -2.05 2.33
C ALA A 182 12.45 -1.98 3.49
N GLU A 183 12.07 -1.45 4.66
CA GLU A 183 12.88 -1.46 5.88
C GLU A 183 13.14 -2.88 6.41
N TRP A 184 12.12 -3.76 6.34
CA TRP A 184 12.29 -5.17 6.69
C TRP A 184 13.21 -5.90 5.70
N VAL A 185 13.17 -5.53 4.41
CA VAL A 185 14.14 -6.04 3.42
C VAL A 185 15.55 -5.58 3.77
N GLU A 186 15.74 -4.29 4.06
CA GLU A 186 17.05 -3.78 4.50
C GLU A 186 17.56 -4.54 5.73
N PHE A 187 16.72 -4.75 6.74
CA PHE A 187 17.06 -5.55 7.91
C PHE A 187 17.44 -6.99 7.55
N SER A 188 16.67 -7.65 6.68
CA SER A 188 16.94 -9.04 6.29
C SER A 188 18.32 -9.22 5.67
N ILE A 189 18.77 -8.23 4.89
CA ILE A 189 20.05 -8.23 4.18
C ILE A 189 21.20 -7.82 5.10
N THR A 190 21.04 -6.72 5.85
CA THR A 190 22.13 -6.09 6.62
C THR A 190 22.22 -6.61 8.06
N GLY A 191 21.12 -7.08 8.62
CA GLY A 191 20.98 -7.43 10.04
C GLY A 191 20.89 -6.21 10.96
N GLN A 192 20.69 -5.02 10.44
CA GLN A 192 20.56 -3.78 11.21
C GLN A 192 19.20 -3.15 10.98
N HIS A 193 18.52 -2.77 12.06
CA HIS A 193 17.31 -1.96 11.96
C HIS A 193 17.69 -0.49 11.69
N ARG A 194 16.85 0.18 10.92
CA ARG A 194 17.03 1.61 10.65
C ARG A 194 16.92 2.39 11.96
N GLY A 195 17.96 3.18 12.28
CA GLY A 195 18.01 3.97 13.51
C GLY A 195 18.78 3.34 14.68
N GLU A 196 19.18 2.07 14.59
CA GLU A 196 20.17 1.48 15.50
C GLU A 196 21.57 1.92 15.07
N LYS A 197 22.23 2.73 15.92
CA LYS A 197 23.66 3.11 15.81
C LYS A 197 24.49 2.29 16.77
#